data_1f45b1111e324f5c73f4909ba320f9bc
#
_entry.id   1f45b1111e324f5c73f4909ba320f9bc
#
_cell.length_a   1.000
_cell.length_b   1.000
_cell.length_c   1.000
_cell.angle_alpha   90.00
_cell.angle_beta   90.00
_cell.angle_gamma   90.00
#
_symmetry.space_group_name_H-M   'P 1'
#
loop_
_entity.id
_entity.type
_entity.pdbx_description
1 polymer ?
#
loop_
_entity_poly.entity_id
_entity_poly.type
_entity_poly.pdbx_seq_one_letter_code
_entity_poly.pdbx_strand_id
1 'polypeptide(L)'
;LVANVLKLNKLENQKIVPEVSTFELADFLGQTLLAFEHIWEEKNILIDVDFEENLFVKTDKNFLEIVCNNLISNALKFTENGGKVFVSCFKENGFASICIKDTGCGISKETGKHIFEKFYQGDTSHKEKGNGLGLALVKRIIDVLGAEISINSELGKGSTFIIKIKL
;
A
#
# COMPACT_ATOMS: atom_id res chain seq x y z
N LEU A 1 3.00 -9.27 14.14
CA LEU A 1 1.95 -8.64 14.97
C LEU A 1 2.55 -7.59 15.90
N VAL A 2 3.41 -7.98 16.84
CA VAL A 2 4.01 -7.10 17.87
C VAL A 2 4.70 -5.87 17.25
N ALA A 3 5.47 -6.04 16.17
CA ALA A 3 6.16 -4.94 15.51
C ALA A 3 5.21 -3.86 14.97
N ASN A 4 4.07 -4.23 14.39
CA ASN A 4 3.09 -3.28 13.88
C ASN A 4 2.34 -2.57 15.03
N VAL A 5 2.04 -3.27 16.10
CA VAL A 5 1.45 -2.67 17.31
C VAL A 5 2.40 -1.63 17.91
N LEU A 6 3.68 -1.97 18.06
CA LEU A 6 4.69 -1.05 18.59
C LEU A 6 4.92 0.16 17.68
N LYS A 7 4.96 -0.04 16.36
CA LYS A 7 5.07 1.06 15.39
C LYS A 7 3.87 1.98 15.45
N LEU A 8 2.66 1.41 15.46
CA LEU A 8 1.42 2.19 15.55
C LEU A 8 1.37 3.00 16.86
N ASN A 9 1.69 2.37 17.99
CA ASN A 9 1.70 3.01 19.31
C ASN A 9 2.72 4.16 19.39
N LYS A 10 3.92 3.99 18.82
CA LYS A 10 4.90 5.08 18.70
C LYS A 10 4.37 6.25 17.86
N LEU A 11 3.77 5.95 16.70
CA LEU A 11 3.20 6.96 15.80
C LEU A 11 2.01 7.73 16.41
N GLU A 12 1.31 7.15 17.37
CA GLU A 12 0.18 7.79 18.04
C GLU A 12 0.57 8.62 19.25
N ASN A 13 1.55 8.13 20.04
CA ASN A 13 1.88 8.71 21.33
C ASN A 13 3.13 9.59 21.33
N GLN A 14 3.89 9.62 20.22
CA GLN A 14 5.09 10.42 20.09
C GLN A 14 4.95 11.42 18.93
N LYS A 15 5.49 12.62 19.11
CA LYS A 15 5.64 13.60 18.03
C LYS A 15 6.78 13.13 17.13
N ILE A 16 6.45 12.36 16.08
CA ILE A 16 7.42 11.86 15.13
C ILE A 16 7.65 12.94 14.07
N VAL A 17 8.91 13.27 13.85
CA VAL A 17 9.35 14.15 12.77
C VAL A 17 9.87 13.24 11.65
N PRO A 18 9.27 13.28 10.44
CA PRO A 18 9.76 12.48 9.31
C PRO A 18 11.18 12.86 8.91
N GLU A 19 12.03 11.87 8.60
CA GLU A 19 13.34 12.06 7.99
C GLU A 19 13.19 12.22 6.47
N VAL A 20 13.02 13.47 6.04
CA VAL A 20 12.73 13.77 4.64
C VAL A 20 14.00 13.68 3.78
N SER A 21 13.92 12.91 2.69
CA SER A 21 14.95 12.79 1.66
C SER A 21 14.33 12.91 0.26
N THR A 22 15.15 13.19 -0.74
CA THR A 22 14.73 13.24 -2.14
C THR A 22 15.24 11.99 -2.85
N PHE A 23 14.35 11.27 -3.54
CA PHE A 23 14.69 10.05 -4.28
C PHE A 23 13.78 9.85 -5.47
N GLU A 24 14.23 9.06 -6.43
CA GLU A 24 13.44 8.70 -7.60
C GLU A 24 12.41 7.61 -7.24
N LEU A 25 11.17 7.85 -7.64
CA LEU A 25 10.06 7.02 -7.23
C LEU A 25 10.02 5.68 -7.99
N ALA A 26 10.45 5.66 -9.25
CA ALA A 26 10.53 4.45 -10.06
C ALA A 26 11.52 3.44 -9.46
N ASP A 27 12.74 3.87 -9.16
CA ASP A 27 13.76 3.03 -8.51
C ASP A 27 13.30 2.51 -7.15
N PHE A 28 12.70 3.39 -6.35
CA PHE A 28 12.19 3.03 -5.04
C PHE A 28 11.10 1.94 -5.13
N LEU A 29 10.11 2.12 -6.00
CA LEU A 29 9.02 1.15 -6.18
C LEU A 29 9.52 -0.17 -6.77
N GLY A 30 10.45 -0.12 -7.73
CA GLY A 30 11.08 -1.31 -8.30
C GLY A 30 11.77 -2.16 -7.23
N GLN A 31 12.61 -1.55 -6.39
CA GLN A 31 13.28 -2.25 -5.28
C GLN A 31 12.29 -2.80 -4.25
N THR A 32 11.28 -2.01 -3.89
CA THR A 32 10.24 -2.43 -2.94
C THR A 32 9.45 -3.62 -3.48
N LEU A 33 9.11 -3.61 -4.77
CA LEU A 33 8.35 -4.68 -5.41
C LEU A 33 9.17 -5.98 -5.47
N LEU A 34 10.45 -5.92 -5.87
CA LEU A 34 11.33 -7.08 -5.96
C LEU A 34 11.47 -7.86 -4.65
N ALA A 35 11.31 -7.22 -3.50
CA ALA A 35 11.32 -7.92 -2.20
C ALA A 35 10.22 -8.98 -2.05
N PHE A 36 9.19 -8.92 -2.90
CA PHE A 36 8.06 -9.86 -2.91
C PHE A 36 8.12 -10.89 -4.05
N GLU A 37 9.22 -10.95 -4.82
CA GLU A 37 9.35 -11.80 -6.01
C GLU A 37 8.95 -13.26 -5.74
N HIS A 38 9.43 -13.86 -4.66
CA HIS A 38 9.11 -15.22 -4.29
C HIS A 38 7.61 -15.49 -4.09
N ILE A 39 6.85 -14.47 -3.63
CA ILE A 39 5.40 -14.60 -3.37
C ILE A 39 4.62 -14.63 -4.68
N TRP A 40 4.92 -13.71 -5.60
CA TRP A 40 4.18 -13.70 -6.86
C TRP A 40 4.57 -14.85 -7.78
N GLU A 41 5.81 -15.34 -7.74
CA GLU A 41 6.23 -16.53 -8.47
C GLU A 41 5.51 -17.77 -7.93
N GLU A 42 5.49 -17.99 -6.60
CA GLU A 42 4.78 -19.12 -5.99
C GLU A 42 3.28 -19.14 -6.34
N LYS A 43 2.65 -17.97 -6.37
CA LYS A 43 1.23 -17.83 -6.73
C LYS A 43 0.96 -17.69 -8.23
N ASN A 44 2.00 -17.65 -9.08
CA ASN A 44 1.91 -17.38 -10.52
C ASN A 44 1.13 -16.08 -10.81
N ILE A 45 1.30 -15.05 -9.97
CA ILE A 45 0.68 -13.74 -10.16
C ILE A 45 1.46 -12.98 -11.21
N LEU A 46 0.75 -12.43 -12.20
CA LEU A 46 1.36 -11.55 -13.20
C LEU A 46 1.56 -10.16 -12.59
N ILE A 47 2.81 -9.71 -12.60
CA ILE A 47 3.17 -8.35 -12.20
C ILE A 47 3.29 -7.48 -13.44
N ASP A 48 2.59 -6.37 -13.46
CA ASP A 48 2.66 -5.35 -14.50
C ASP A 48 3.04 -4.01 -13.87
N VAL A 49 3.97 -3.28 -14.49
CA VAL A 49 4.48 -2.01 -13.95
C VAL A 49 4.47 -0.92 -15.01
N ASP A 50 4.12 0.29 -14.60
CA ASP A 50 4.19 1.50 -15.42
C ASP A 50 4.73 2.65 -14.57
N PHE A 51 6.05 2.86 -14.64
CA PHE A 51 6.74 3.86 -13.82
C PHE A 51 7.19 5.03 -14.68
N GLU A 52 6.71 6.24 -14.37
CA GLU A 52 7.23 7.47 -14.95
C GLU A 52 8.66 7.69 -14.48
N GLU A 53 9.60 7.74 -15.44
CA GLU A 53 11.03 7.97 -15.19
C GLU A 53 11.29 9.41 -14.74
N ASN A 54 12.37 9.61 -13.99
CA ASN A 54 12.78 10.91 -13.47
C ASN A 54 11.72 11.61 -12.59
N LEU A 55 10.81 10.85 -11.99
CA LEU A 55 9.85 11.36 -11.03
C LEU A 55 10.46 11.32 -9.62
N PHE A 56 10.93 12.48 -9.14
CA PHE A 56 11.51 12.62 -7.81
C PHE A 56 10.47 13.10 -6.81
N VAL A 57 10.49 12.51 -5.62
CA VAL A 57 9.66 12.91 -4.48
C VAL A 57 10.53 13.31 -3.30
N LYS A 58 10.01 14.22 -2.46
CA LYS A 58 10.65 14.68 -1.24
C LYS A 58 9.79 14.27 -0.04
N THR A 59 10.14 13.15 0.59
CA THR A 59 9.36 12.57 1.70
C THR A 59 10.26 11.65 2.55
N ASP A 60 9.71 11.07 3.63
CA ASP A 60 10.41 10.05 4.41
C ASP A 60 10.35 8.70 3.68
N LYS A 61 11.52 8.28 3.18
CA LYS A 61 11.67 7.04 2.41
C LYS A 61 11.28 5.80 3.21
N ASN A 62 11.64 5.74 4.50
CA ASN A 62 11.36 4.59 5.36
C ASN A 62 9.86 4.46 5.65
N PHE A 63 9.19 5.58 5.89
CA PHE A 63 7.74 5.57 6.08
C PHE A 63 7.00 5.21 4.80
N LEU A 64 7.42 5.74 3.66
CA LEU A 64 6.81 5.37 2.38
C LEU A 64 7.02 3.88 2.07
N GLU A 65 8.18 3.32 2.39
CA GLU A 65 8.46 1.89 2.24
C GLU A 65 7.51 1.04 3.09
N ILE A 66 7.24 1.41 4.34
CA ILE A 66 6.26 0.71 5.18
C ILE A 66 4.88 0.74 4.55
N VAL A 67 4.46 1.88 4.00
CA VAL A 67 3.17 2.02 3.31
C VAL A 67 3.11 1.11 2.09
N CYS A 68 4.09 1.21 1.18
CA CYS A 68 4.12 0.41 -0.05
C CYS A 68 4.20 -1.09 0.24
N ASN A 69 5.03 -1.52 1.20
CA ASN A 69 5.12 -2.92 1.63
C ASN A 69 3.78 -3.46 2.12
N ASN A 70 3.02 -2.70 2.92
CA ASN A 70 1.70 -3.14 3.38
C ASN A 70 0.70 -3.27 2.22
N LEU A 71 0.67 -2.31 1.30
CA LEU A 71 -0.27 -2.33 0.18
C LEU A 71 0.08 -3.41 -0.84
N ILE A 72 1.36 -3.59 -1.21
CA ILE A 72 1.82 -4.64 -2.13
C ILE A 72 1.57 -6.02 -1.50
N SER A 73 1.92 -6.20 -0.23
CA SER A 73 1.66 -7.45 0.49
C SER A 73 0.16 -7.79 0.50
N ASN A 74 -0.72 -6.81 0.73
CA ASN A 74 -2.17 -7.02 0.68
C ASN A 74 -2.62 -7.38 -0.74
N ALA A 75 -2.15 -6.67 -1.77
CA ALA A 75 -2.48 -6.96 -3.16
C ALA A 75 -2.12 -8.42 -3.52
N LEU A 76 -0.89 -8.86 -3.22
CA LEU A 76 -0.44 -10.23 -3.47
C LEU A 76 -1.19 -11.27 -2.63
N LYS A 77 -1.51 -10.91 -1.39
CA LYS A 77 -2.22 -11.78 -0.47
C LYS A 77 -3.64 -12.09 -0.96
N PHE A 78 -4.39 -11.06 -1.35
CA PHE A 78 -5.81 -11.18 -1.73
C PHE A 78 -6.02 -11.49 -3.21
N THR A 79 -4.97 -11.46 -4.03
CA THR A 79 -5.00 -11.94 -5.41
C THR A 79 -4.89 -13.47 -5.43
N GLU A 80 -5.77 -14.12 -6.17
CA GLU A 80 -5.73 -15.57 -6.36
C GLU A 80 -4.56 -15.99 -7.28
N ASN A 81 -4.23 -17.28 -7.26
CA ASN A 81 -3.20 -17.85 -8.13
C ASN A 81 -3.53 -17.57 -9.59
N GLY A 82 -2.56 -17.08 -10.35
CA GLY A 82 -2.73 -16.69 -11.75
C GLY A 82 -3.40 -15.34 -11.97
N GLY A 83 -3.70 -14.59 -10.88
CA GLY A 83 -4.24 -13.25 -10.98
C GLY A 83 -3.20 -12.21 -11.39
N LYS A 84 -3.52 -10.92 -11.26
CA LYS A 84 -2.66 -9.81 -11.67
C LYS A 84 -2.54 -8.75 -10.59
N VAL A 85 -1.34 -8.19 -10.46
CA VAL A 85 -1.07 -6.97 -9.68
C VAL A 85 -0.38 -5.98 -10.58
N PHE A 86 -0.89 -4.75 -10.61
CA PHE A 86 -0.36 -3.65 -11.37
C PHE A 86 0.14 -2.56 -10.41
N VAL A 87 1.37 -2.10 -10.61
CA VAL A 87 1.98 -1.01 -9.83
C VAL A 87 2.44 0.08 -10.77
N SER A 88 1.98 1.31 -10.53
CA SER A 88 2.40 2.45 -11.34
C SER A 88 2.74 3.67 -10.50
N CYS A 89 3.56 4.56 -11.07
CA CYS A 89 3.74 5.90 -10.55
C CYS A 89 3.76 6.92 -11.69
N PHE A 90 3.13 8.07 -11.45
CA PHE A 90 3.04 9.14 -12.44
C PHE A 90 2.78 10.49 -11.77
N LYS A 91 3.14 11.56 -12.48
CA LYS A 91 2.89 12.93 -12.04
C LYS A 91 1.54 13.41 -12.55
N GLU A 92 0.71 13.91 -11.65
CA GLU A 92 -0.59 14.48 -12.00
C GLU A 92 -0.96 15.65 -11.07
N ASN A 93 -1.33 16.78 -11.64
CA ASN A 93 -1.87 17.95 -10.91
C ASN A 93 -1.00 18.42 -9.72
N GLY A 94 0.33 18.36 -9.84
CA GLY A 94 1.27 18.76 -8.78
C GLY A 94 1.49 17.70 -7.69
N PHE A 95 1.03 16.49 -7.93
CA PHE A 95 1.29 15.33 -7.07
C PHE A 95 2.05 14.24 -7.83
N ALA A 96 2.88 13.50 -7.09
CA ALA A 96 3.32 12.19 -7.49
C ALA A 96 2.29 11.17 -6.97
N SER A 97 1.70 10.42 -7.88
CA SER A 97 0.70 9.39 -7.58
C SER A 97 1.33 8.02 -7.68
N ILE A 98 1.12 7.17 -6.68
CA ILE A 98 1.46 5.74 -6.67
C ILE A 98 0.15 4.97 -6.71
N CYS A 99 -0.01 4.10 -7.69
CA CYS A 99 -1.19 3.25 -7.83
C CYS A 99 -0.81 1.79 -7.67
N ILE A 100 -1.49 1.07 -6.77
CA ILE A 100 -1.35 -0.37 -6.58
C ILE A 100 -2.73 -0.99 -6.79
N LYS A 101 -2.86 -1.76 -7.87
CA LYS A 101 -4.13 -2.39 -8.28
C LYS A 101 -3.97 -3.90 -8.31
N ASP A 102 -4.96 -4.60 -7.79
CA ASP A 102 -5.05 -6.06 -7.80
C ASP A 102 -6.34 -6.55 -8.46
N THR A 103 -6.33 -7.80 -8.89
CA THR A 103 -7.52 -8.52 -9.39
C THR A 103 -8.05 -9.52 -8.35
N GLY A 104 -7.89 -9.20 -7.07
CA GLY A 104 -8.30 -10.05 -5.97
C GLY A 104 -9.81 -10.03 -5.69
N CYS A 105 -10.17 -10.50 -4.51
CA CYS A 105 -11.57 -10.59 -4.10
C CYS A 105 -12.31 -9.25 -4.00
N GLY A 106 -11.57 -8.13 -3.99
CA GLY A 106 -12.15 -6.81 -3.79
C GLY A 106 -12.70 -6.60 -2.38
N ILE A 107 -13.27 -5.43 -2.17
CA ILE A 107 -13.78 -4.98 -0.87
C ILE A 107 -15.19 -4.44 -1.07
N SER A 108 -16.13 -4.86 -0.23
CA SER A 108 -17.49 -4.34 -0.25
C SER A 108 -17.51 -2.85 0.16
N LYS A 109 -18.53 -2.12 -0.27
CA LYS A 109 -18.69 -0.69 0.13
C LYS A 109 -18.79 -0.52 1.65
N GLU A 110 -19.41 -1.47 2.33
CA GLU A 110 -19.54 -1.44 3.79
C GLU A 110 -18.18 -1.65 4.46
N THR A 111 -17.46 -2.71 4.09
CA THR A 111 -16.10 -2.99 4.54
C THR A 111 -15.16 -1.82 4.24
N GLY A 112 -15.27 -1.22 3.05
CA GLY A 112 -14.44 -0.09 2.62
C GLY A 112 -14.48 1.13 3.52
N LYS A 113 -15.58 1.35 4.25
CA LYS A 113 -15.71 2.45 5.23
C LYS A 113 -14.80 2.26 6.46
N HIS A 114 -14.48 1.01 6.79
CA HIS A 114 -13.82 0.61 8.03
C HIS A 114 -12.41 0.05 7.86
N ILE A 115 -11.93 -0.13 6.62
CA ILE A 115 -10.65 -0.81 6.34
C ILE A 115 -9.41 -0.18 6.99
N PHE A 116 -9.48 1.10 7.32
CA PHE A 116 -8.41 1.83 7.99
C PHE A 116 -8.55 1.84 9.52
N GLU A 117 -9.60 1.23 10.07
CA GLU A 117 -9.79 1.07 11.50
C GLU A 117 -8.89 -0.04 12.05
N LYS A 118 -8.41 0.16 13.28
CA LYS A 118 -7.57 -0.83 13.95
C LYS A 118 -8.35 -2.13 14.20
N PHE A 119 -7.67 -3.26 13.99
CA PHE A 119 -8.22 -4.60 14.21
C PHE A 119 -9.43 -4.94 13.34
N TYR A 120 -9.82 -4.04 12.41
CA TYR A 120 -10.89 -4.35 11.50
C TYR A 120 -10.42 -5.38 10.46
N GLN A 121 -11.20 -6.42 10.34
CA GLN A 121 -11.04 -7.47 9.34
C GLN A 121 -12.39 -7.59 8.64
N GLY A 122 -12.41 -7.40 7.33
CA GLY A 122 -13.61 -7.64 6.53
C GLY A 122 -14.06 -9.10 6.64
N ASP A 123 -15.06 -9.47 5.86
CA ASP A 123 -15.66 -10.81 5.91
C ASP A 123 -14.59 -11.92 5.82
N THR A 124 -14.47 -12.72 6.89
CA THR A 124 -13.40 -13.69 7.11
C THR A 124 -13.57 -15.00 6.35
N SER A 125 -14.45 -15.05 5.35
CA SER A 125 -14.68 -16.23 4.51
C SER A 125 -13.50 -16.63 3.63
N HIS A 126 -12.54 -15.75 3.43
CA HIS A 126 -11.27 -16.05 2.73
C HIS A 126 -10.20 -16.48 3.73
N LYS A 127 -9.55 -17.61 3.47
CA LYS A 127 -8.62 -18.37 4.33
C LYS A 127 -7.40 -17.59 4.88
N GLU A 128 -7.16 -16.38 4.47
CA GLU A 128 -5.96 -15.62 4.82
C GLU A 128 -6.24 -14.56 5.88
N LYS A 129 -6.11 -14.95 7.14
CA LYS A 129 -6.24 -14.02 8.29
C LYS A 129 -5.08 -13.03 8.35
N GLY A 130 -5.39 -11.74 8.23
CA GLY A 130 -4.52 -10.65 8.66
C GLY A 130 -4.75 -10.32 10.15
N ASN A 131 -3.99 -9.36 10.67
CA ASN A 131 -4.18 -8.87 12.03
C ASN A 131 -4.99 -7.56 12.12
N GLY A 132 -5.48 -7.04 10.98
CA GLY A 132 -6.27 -5.81 10.92
C GLY A 132 -5.51 -4.53 11.30
N LEU A 133 -4.18 -4.55 11.31
CA LEU A 133 -3.35 -3.41 11.72
C LEU A 133 -2.59 -2.77 10.55
N GLY A 134 -2.42 -3.47 9.43
CA GLY A 134 -1.62 -3.00 8.30
C GLY A 134 -2.17 -1.72 7.69
N LEU A 135 -3.46 -1.66 7.36
CA LEU A 135 -4.08 -0.48 6.76
C LEU A 135 -4.26 0.66 7.76
N ALA A 136 -4.49 0.38 9.05
CA ALA A 136 -4.48 1.40 10.09
C ALA A 136 -3.09 2.07 10.23
N LEU A 137 -2.02 1.27 10.15
CA LEU A 137 -0.64 1.77 10.12
C LEU A 137 -0.38 2.61 8.87
N VAL A 138 -0.82 2.14 7.70
CA VAL A 138 -0.74 2.89 6.43
C VAL A 138 -1.41 4.25 6.59
N LYS A 139 -2.65 4.32 7.05
CA LYS A 139 -3.39 5.57 7.23
C LYS A 139 -2.64 6.53 8.16
N ARG A 140 -2.14 6.02 9.30
CA ARG A 140 -1.40 6.85 10.24
C ARG A 140 -0.11 7.41 9.67
N ILE A 141 0.64 6.61 8.91
CA ILE A 141 1.88 7.08 8.25
C ILE A 141 1.55 8.12 7.17
N ILE A 142 0.53 7.89 6.35
CA ILE A 142 0.07 8.84 5.33
C ILE A 142 -0.26 10.21 5.95
N ASP A 143 -0.94 10.21 7.10
CA ASP A 143 -1.25 11.46 7.83
C ASP A 143 0.04 12.15 8.36
N VAL A 144 1.03 11.39 8.84
CA VAL A 144 2.34 11.92 9.27
C VAL A 144 3.13 12.50 8.11
N LEU A 145 3.07 11.88 6.93
CA LEU A 145 3.74 12.36 5.72
C LEU A 145 3.04 13.56 5.07
N GLY A 146 1.82 13.91 5.50
CA GLY A 146 1.00 14.92 4.83
C GLY A 146 0.59 14.51 3.41
N ALA A 147 0.53 13.20 3.14
CA ALA A 147 0.11 12.62 1.88
C ALA A 147 -1.40 12.26 1.92
N GLU A 148 -1.92 11.84 0.78
CA GLU A 148 -3.30 11.39 0.64
C GLU A 148 -3.34 9.92 0.25
N ILE A 149 -4.33 9.18 0.74
CA ILE A 149 -4.63 7.82 0.29
C ILE A 149 -6.11 7.69 -0.04
N SER A 150 -6.38 7.05 -1.16
CA SER A 150 -7.73 6.69 -1.58
C SER A 150 -7.80 5.24 -2.03
N ILE A 151 -9.00 4.69 -2.01
CA ILE A 151 -9.30 3.35 -2.47
C ILE A 151 -10.49 3.34 -3.41
N ASN A 152 -10.37 2.56 -4.49
CA ASN A 152 -11.47 2.18 -5.34
C ASN A 152 -11.50 0.64 -5.40
N SER A 153 -12.59 0.04 -4.98
CA SER A 153 -12.72 -1.42 -4.91
C SER A 153 -14.14 -1.86 -5.17
N GLU A 154 -14.26 -3.00 -5.84
CA GLU A 154 -15.54 -3.66 -6.09
C GLU A 154 -15.39 -5.14 -5.77
N LEU A 155 -16.32 -5.68 -5.00
CA LEU A 155 -16.32 -7.09 -4.61
C LEU A 155 -16.30 -7.99 -5.85
N GLY A 156 -15.35 -8.94 -5.89
CA GLY A 156 -15.14 -9.85 -7.01
C GLY A 156 -14.36 -9.28 -8.19
N LYS A 157 -13.92 -7.99 -8.15
CA LYS A 157 -13.17 -7.37 -9.25
C LYS A 157 -11.78 -6.88 -8.85
N GLY A 158 -11.49 -6.86 -7.54
CA GLY A 158 -10.22 -6.38 -7.01
C GLY A 158 -10.27 -4.99 -6.42
N SER A 159 -9.10 -4.48 -6.06
CA SER A 159 -8.94 -3.19 -5.39
C SER A 159 -7.86 -2.34 -6.05
N THR A 160 -7.98 -1.04 -5.93
CA THR A 160 -6.99 -0.06 -6.36
C THR A 160 -6.76 0.93 -5.23
N PHE A 161 -5.55 0.94 -4.69
CA PHE A 161 -5.08 1.94 -3.73
C PHE A 161 -4.27 3.00 -4.47
N ILE A 162 -4.53 4.27 -4.16
CA ILE A 162 -3.81 5.40 -4.74
C ILE A 162 -3.27 6.27 -3.61
N ILE A 163 -1.95 6.48 -3.61
CA ILE A 163 -1.24 7.41 -2.72
C ILE A 163 -0.87 8.64 -3.52
N LYS A 164 -1.10 9.84 -2.97
CA LYS A 164 -0.69 11.11 -3.58
C LYS A 164 0.26 11.86 -2.65
N ILE A 165 1.46 12.14 -3.15
CA ILE A 165 2.50 12.89 -2.47
C ILE A 165 2.65 14.24 -3.19
N LYS A 166 2.54 15.34 -2.46
CA LYS A 166 2.69 16.68 -3.04
C LYS A 166 4.15 16.90 -3.49
N LEU A 167 4.31 17.39 -4.73
CA LEU A 167 5.61 17.74 -5.33
C LEU A 167 6.04 19.18 -5.02
#